data_7b9061915aeb1d0d751b3be526789c38
#
_entry.id   7b9061915aeb1d0d751b3be526789c38
#
_cell.length_a   1.000
_cell.length_b   1.000
_cell.length_c   1.000
_cell.angle_alpha   90.00
_cell.angle_beta   90.00
_cell.angle_gamma   90.00
#
_symmetry.space_group_name_H-M   'P 1'
#
loop_
_entity.id
_entity.type
_entity.pdbx_description
1 polymer ?
#
loop_
_entity_poly.entity_id
_entity_poly.type
_entity_poly.pdbx_seq_one_letter_code
_entity_poly.pdbx_strand_id
1 'polypeptide(L)'
;PNRSAVGNVVESAMEAGGPTATLLVRKGTLKVGDIMVCGNYFGKARALIDHEGKRIKEAGPSSAVKVLGLNGVPEAGAEFNIVPNDKEARNICEDRITKERDESVARKRKMTLESLFSRPQADSDKTLKLIIKADTQGSVEAIVDSINKIESDKVQSEVVHSGVGSISESDAMLASASDAVILGFHAKIDTGVGEVAKREGCARCLPCGTESISSAGSTSKTW
;
A
#
# COMPACT_ATOMS: atom_id res chain seq x y z
N PRO A 1 -5.68 5.26 -32.11
CA PRO A 1 -6.50 4.17 -31.56
C PRO A 1 -5.83 2.80 -31.65
N ASN A 2 -5.05 2.50 -32.68
CA ASN A 2 -4.46 1.17 -32.90
C ASN A 2 -3.08 0.93 -32.23
N ARG A 3 -2.77 1.67 -31.20
CA ARG A 3 -1.52 1.55 -30.44
C ARG A 3 -1.80 0.91 -29.09
N SER A 4 -0.81 0.21 -28.54
CA SER A 4 -0.85 -0.28 -27.15
C SER A 4 -1.17 0.86 -26.18
N ALA A 5 -2.00 0.62 -25.19
CA ALA A 5 -2.38 1.64 -24.24
C ALA A 5 -1.20 2.04 -23.36
N VAL A 6 -1.13 3.33 -23.11
CA VAL A 6 -0.20 3.96 -22.15
C VAL A 6 -0.96 5.00 -21.35
N GLY A 7 -0.68 5.10 -20.09
CA GLY A 7 -1.31 6.09 -19.23
C GLY A 7 -0.75 6.05 -17.80
N ASN A 8 -1.53 6.54 -16.85
CA ASN A 8 -1.12 6.63 -15.47
C ASN A 8 -2.14 5.97 -14.53
N VAL A 9 -1.65 5.49 -13.41
CA VAL A 9 -2.45 5.04 -12.28
C VAL A 9 -2.99 6.28 -11.56
N VAL A 10 -4.31 6.37 -11.40
CA VAL A 10 -4.95 7.45 -10.64
C VAL A 10 -5.04 7.07 -9.16
N GLU A 11 -5.51 5.85 -8.91
CA GLU A 11 -5.68 5.30 -7.57
C GLU A 11 -5.57 3.79 -7.62
N SER A 12 -5.18 3.20 -6.51
CA SER A 12 -5.13 1.75 -6.36
C SER A 12 -5.60 1.32 -4.98
N ALA A 13 -6.25 0.17 -4.93
CA ALA A 13 -6.87 -0.35 -3.72
C ALA A 13 -6.77 -1.88 -3.66
N MET A 14 -6.92 -2.42 -2.45
CA MET A 14 -7.09 -3.84 -2.22
C MET A 14 -8.59 -4.12 -1.99
N GLU A 15 -9.24 -4.74 -2.94
CA GLU A 15 -10.65 -5.13 -2.84
C GLU A 15 -10.81 -6.63 -2.59
N ALA A 16 -12.04 -7.09 -2.32
CA ALA A 16 -12.33 -8.51 -2.12
C ALA A 16 -11.96 -9.39 -3.33
N GLY A 17 -11.90 -8.80 -4.53
CA GLY A 17 -11.47 -9.45 -5.77
C GLY A 17 -9.96 -9.44 -6.01
N GLY A 18 -9.17 -8.91 -5.10
CA GLY A 18 -7.72 -8.72 -5.20
C GLY A 18 -7.32 -7.27 -5.50
N PRO A 19 -6.05 -7.04 -5.87
CA PRO A 19 -5.56 -5.72 -6.21
C PRO A 19 -6.29 -5.12 -7.41
N THR A 20 -6.73 -3.88 -7.26
CA THR A 20 -7.39 -3.10 -8.31
C THR A 20 -6.65 -1.79 -8.51
N ALA A 21 -6.67 -1.27 -9.73
CA ALA A 21 -6.14 0.05 -10.04
C ALA A 21 -7.07 0.79 -10.98
N THR A 22 -7.31 2.06 -10.72
CA THR A 22 -7.98 2.97 -11.63
C THR A 22 -6.93 3.59 -12.53
N LEU A 23 -7.02 3.29 -13.82
CA LEU A 23 -6.08 3.72 -14.84
C LEU A 23 -6.71 4.81 -15.71
N LEU A 24 -5.97 5.88 -15.95
CA LEU A 24 -6.30 6.87 -16.96
C LEU A 24 -5.53 6.54 -18.24
N VAL A 25 -6.25 6.11 -19.26
CA VAL A 25 -5.65 5.84 -20.57
C VAL A 25 -5.35 7.16 -21.26
N ARG A 26 -4.07 7.44 -21.53
CA ARG A 26 -3.65 8.67 -22.23
C ARG A 26 -3.55 8.47 -23.73
N LYS A 27 -3.07 7.31 -24.15
CA LYS A 27 -2.87 6.97 -25.57
C LYS A 27 -3.18 5.49 -25.78
N GLY A 28 -3.60 5.14 -27.00
CA GLY A 28 -3.88 3.76 -27.39
C GLY A 28 -5.21 3.24 -26.84
N THR A 29 -5.40 1.94 -26.91
CA THR A 29 -6.62 1.25 -26.42
C THR A 29 -6.22 0.09 -25.53
N LEU A 30 -6.75 0.08 -24.31
CA LEU A 30 -6.59 -1.00 -23.34
C LEU A 30 -7.73 -2.00 -23.55
N LYS A 31 -7.39 -3.29 -23.61
CA LYS A 31 -8.37 -4.37 -23.81
C LYS A 31 -8.30 -5.38 -22.67
N VAL A 32 -9.42 -6.05 -22.44
CA VAL A 32 -9.45 -7.22 -21.54
C VAL A 32 -8.53 -8.29 -22.13
N GLY A 33 -7.64 -8.81 -21.30
CA GLY A 33 -6.63 -9.80 -21.70
C GLY A 33 -5.24 -9.22 -21.93
N ASP A 34 -5.11 -7.91 -22.04
CA ASP A 34 -3.80 -7.27 -22.19
C ASP A 34 -2.95 -7.48 -20.93
N ILE A 35 -1.65 -7.68 -21.15
CA ILE A 35 -0.66 -7.76 -20.09
C ILE A 35 -0.06 -6.38 -19.90
N MET A 36 -0.10 -5.89 -18.68
CA MET A 36 0.35 -4.54 -18.36
C MET A 36 1.39 -4.54 -17.23
N VAL A 37 2.23 -3.54 -17.26
CA VAL A 37 3.18 -3.18 -16.20
C VAL A 37 2.74 -1.82 -15.66
N CYS A 38 2.53 -1.75 -14.35
CA CYS A 38 2.14 -0.53 -13.62
C CYS A 38 3.16 -0.28 -12.52
N GLY A 39 4.10 0.65 -12.72
CA GLY A 39 5.19 0.86 -11.77
C GLY A 39 6.02 -0.42 -11.59
N ASN A 40 6.03 -0.95 -10.37
CA ASN A 40 6.74 -2.17 -9.96
C ASN A 40 5.88 -3.42 -10.02
N TYR A 41 4.63 -3.29 -10.43
CA TYR A 41 3.66 -4.38 -10.49
C TYR A 41 3.26 -4.66 -11.93
N PHE A 42 2.86 -5.90 -12.17
CA PHE A 42 2.36 -6.32 -13.48
C PHE A 42 1.11 -7.18 -13.31
N GLY A 43 0.44 -7.44 -14.40
CA GLY A 43 -0.70 -8.34 -14.39
C GLY A 43 -1.44 -8.35 -15.72
N LYS A 44 -2.42 -9.26 -15.80
CA LYS A 44 -3.30 -9.38 -16.96
C LYS A 44 -4.64 -8.74 -16.65
N ALA A 45 -5.11 -7.83 -17.47
CA ALA A 45 -6.42 -7.22 -17.35
C ALA A 45 -7.53 -8.28 -17.44
N ARG A 46 -8.03 -8.75 -16.29
CA ARG A 46 -9.11 -9.74 -16.22
C ARG A 46 -10.47 -9.12 -16.47
N ALA A 47 -10.65 -7.89 -15.99
CA ALA A 47 -11.85 -7.11 -16.19
C ALA A 47 -11.51 -5.62 -16.24
N LEU A 48 -12.24 -4.90 -17.07
CA LEU A 48 -12.24 -3.44 -17.12
C LEU A 48 -13.64 -2.98 -16.69
N ILE A 49 -13.69 -2.03 -15.78
CA ILE A 49 -14.91 -1.46 -15.23
C ILE A 49 -14.85 0.05 -15.48
N ASP A 50 -15.87 0.60 -16.08
CA ASP A 50 -15.96 2.03 -16.34
C ASP A 50 -16.42 2.82 -15.08
N HIS A 51 -16.55 4.12 -15.22
CA HIS A 51 -16.99 5.01 -14.15
C HIS A 51 -18.44 4.79 -13.70
N GLU A 52 -19.26 4.09 -14.50
CA GLU A 52 -20.62 3.69 -14.14
C GLU A 52 -20.69 2.33 -13.44
N GLY A 53 -19.54 1.66 -13.24
CA GLY A 53 -19.49 0.32 -12.66
C GLY A 53 -19.80 -0.82 -13.64
N LYS A 54 -19.91 -0.52 -14.94
CA LYS A 54 -20.19 -1.52 -16.00
C LYS A 54 -18.89 -2.15 -16.49
N ARG A 55 -18.94 -3.45 -16.75
CA ARG A 55 -17.83 -4.16 -17.39
C ARG A 55 -17.76 -3.81 -18.87
N ILE A 56 -16.60 -3.36 -19.31
CA ILE A 56 -16.32 -3.04 -20.69
C ILE A 56 -15.23 -3.96 -21.27
N LYS A 57 -15.16 -4.11 -22.56
CA LYS A 57 -14.17 -4.96 -23.24
C LYS A 57 -12.91 -4.19 -23.59
N GLU A 58 -13.04 -2.90 -23.87
CA GLU A 58 -11.94 -2.02 -24.26
C GLU A 58 -12.16 -0.59 -23.74
N ALA A 59 -11.08 0.11 -23.50
CA ALA A 59 -11.05 1.50 -23.07
C ALA A 59 -10.11 2.32 -23.96
N GLY A 60 -10.65 3.38 -24.55
CA GLY A 60 -9.92 4.29 -25.42
C GLY A 60 -9.18 5.40 -24.66
N PRO A 61 -8.53 6.30 -25.38
CA PRO A 61 -7.87 7.48 -24.81
C PRO A 61 -8.83 8.36 -24.01
N SER A 62 -8.33 9.01 -22.97
CA SER A 62 -9.08 9.88 -22.04
C SER A 62 -10.17 9.16 -21.23
N SER A 63 -10.14 7.84 -21.18
CA SER A 63 -11.04 7.04 -20.35
C SER A 63 -10.37 6.67 -19.03
N ALA A 64 -11.08 6.87 -17.93
CA ALA A 64 -10.70 6.34 -16.63
C ALA A 64 -11.40 4.98 -16.44
N VAL A 65 -10.62 3.93 -16.18
CA VAL A 65 -11.14 2.57 -16.02
C VAL A 65 -10.50 1.87 -14.83
N LYS A 66 -11.33 1.18 -14.06
CA LYS A 66 -10.83 0.31 -13.00
C LYS A 66 -10.47 -1.05 -13.60
N VAL A 67 -9.27 -1.51 -13.31
CA VAL A 67 -8.71 -2.77 -13.81
C VAL A 67 -8.51 -3.74 -12.66
N LEU A 68 -8.92 -4.99 -12.88
CA LEU A 68 -8.68 -6.12 -11.99
C LEU A 68 -7.65 -7.05 -12.64
N GLY A 69 -6.76 -7.61 -11.81
CA GLY A 69 -5.85 -8.68 -12.24
C GLY A 69 -4.37 -8.33 -12.16
N LEU A 70 -4.03 -7.25 -11.46
CA LEU A 70 -2.66 -6.95 -11.06
C LEU A 70 -2.17 -7.92 -9.97
N ASN A 71 -0.87 -8.08 -9.83
CA ASN A 71 -0.25 -8.89 -8.77
C ASN A 71 0.02 -8.11 -7.47
N GLY A 72 -0.28 -6.81 -7.44
CA GLY A 72 -0.14 -5.96 -6.27
C GLY A 72 -0.77 -4.59 -6.51
N VAL A 73 -0.62 -3.70 -5.54
CA VAL A 73 -1.22 -2.37 -5.53
C VAL A 73 -0.17 -1.36 -5.98
N PRO A 74 -0.24 -0.82 -7.22
CA PRO A 74 0.72 0.14 -7.72
C PRO A 74 0.56 1.50 -7.03
N GLU A 75 1.62 2.30 -7.04
CA GLU A 75 1.59 3.66 -6.53
C GLU A 75 0.74 4.57 -7.42
N ALA A 76 0.05 5.54 -6.81
CA ALA A 76 -0.65 6.58 -7.54
C ALA A 76 0.35 7.41 -8.37
N GLY A 77 -0.05 7.81 -9.58
CA GLY A 77 0.85 8.50 -10.51
C GLY A 77 1.79 7.61 -11.31
N ALA A 78 1.97 6.34 -10.95
CA ALA A 78 2.81 5.41 -11.70
C ALA A 78 2.34 5.28 -13.16
N GLU A 79 3.28 5.19 -14.09
CA GLU A 79 2.96 4.93 -15.49
C GLU A 79 2.61 3.46 -15.70
N PHE A 80 1.62 3.22 -16.56
CA PHE A 80 1.34 1.88 -17.07
C PHE A 80 1.61 1.77 -18.55
N ASN A 81 2.11 0.61 -18.95
CA ASN A 81 2.40 0.24 -20.35
C ASN A 81 1.93 -1.19 -20.61
N ILE A 82 1.45 -1.45 -21.82
CA ILE A 82 1.13 -2.80 -22.26
C ILE A 82 2.39 -3.46 -22.83
N VAL A 83 2.59 -4.70 -22.47
CA VAL A 83 3.69 -5.56 -22.94
C VAL A 83 3.14 -6.80 -23.64
N PRO A 84 3.88 -7.41 -24.57
CA PRO A 84 3.37 -8.51 -25.38
C PRO A 84 3.22 -9.83 -24.60
N ASN A 85 4.00 -10.03 -23.54
CA ASN A 85 3.99 -11.27 -22.79
C ASN A 85 4.31 -11.08 -21.30
N ASP A 86 3.89 -12.06 -20.50
CA ASP A 86 4.02 -12.06 -19.04
C ASP A 86 5.47 -12.13 -18.57
N LYS A 87 6.33 -12.83 -19.34
CA LYS A 87 7.75 -12.95 -19.01
C LYS A 87 8.47 -11.61 -19.08
N GLU A 88 8.16 -10.81 -20.12
CA GLU A 88 8.71 -9.47 -20.27
C GLU A 88 8.21 -8.53 -19.17
N ALA A 89 6.91 -8.61 -18.82
CA ALA A 89 6.33 -7.86 -17.71
C ALA A 89 7.08 -8.14 -16.40
N ARG A 90 7.32 -9.39 -16.09
CA ARG A 90 8.04 -9.82 -14.90
C ARG A 90 9.47 -9.30 -14.87
N ASN A 91 10.22 -9.46 -15.94
CA ASN A 91 11.61 -8.99 -16.04
C ASN A 91 11.70 -7.48 -15.80
N ILE A 92 10.81 -6.69 -16.41
CA ILE A 92 10.78 -5.22 -16.24
C ILE A 92 10.53 -4.86 -14.76
N CYS A 93 9.60 -5.54 -14.10
CA CYS A 93 9.30 -5.28 -12.69
C CYS A 93 10.47 -5.69 -11.78
N GLU A 94 11.08 -6.84 -12.00
CA GLU A 94 12.23 -7.32 -11.22
C GLU A 94 13.42 -6.36 -11.34
N ASP A 95 13.71 -5.87 -12.55
CA ASP A 95 14.76 -4.89 -12.80
C ASP A 95 14.49 -3.55 -12.07
N ARG A 96 13.24 -3.09 -12.06
CA ARG A 96 12.84 -1.87 -11.34
C ARG A 96 12.99 -2.02 -9.84
N ILE A 97 12.46 -3.10 -9.27
CA ILE A 97 12.55 -3.41 -7.84
C ILE A 97 14.01 -3.50 -7.40
N THR A 98 14.86 -4.14 -8.20
CA THR A 98 16.29 -4.27 -7.88
C THR A 98 16.97 -2.90 -7.85
N LYS A 99 16.73 -2.06 -8.85
CA LYS A 99 17.27 -0.69 -8.90
C LYS A 99 16.83 0.16 -7.70
N GLU A 100 15.53 0.13 -7.35
CA GLU A 100 15.01 0.87 -6.20
C GLU A 100 15.61 0.39 -4.88
N ARG A 101 15.81 -0.92 -4.72
CA ARG A 101 16.48 -1.48 -3.54
C ARG A 101 17.92 -0.99 -3.45
N ASP A 102 18.67 -1.04 -4.54
CA ASP A 102 20.07 -0.61 -4.57
C ASP A 102 20.19 0.90 -4.24
N GLU A 103 19.31 1.73 -4.80
CA GLU A 103 19.24 3.16 -4.49
C GLU A 103 18.86 3.42 -3.03
N SER A 104 17.88 2.67 -2.49
CA SER A 104 17.45 2.81 -1.10
C SER A 104 18.56 2.43 -0.11
N VAL A 105 19.29 1.34 -0.41
CA VAL A 105 20.44 0.91 0.40
C VAL A 105 21.57 1.95 0.35
N ALA A 106 21.84 2.50 -0.83
CA ALA A 106 22.87 3.54 -0.99
C ALA A 106 22.52 4.82 -0.21
N ARG A 107 21.23 5.23 -0.23
CA ARG A 107 20.74 6.38 0.57
C ARG A 107 20.85 6.11 2.07
N LYS A 108 20.42 4.94 2.54
CA LYS A 108 20.50 4.57 3.97
C LYS A 108 21.95 4.53 4.46
N ARG A 109 22.90 4.02 3.66
CA ARG A 109 24.32 4.01 4.02
C ARG A 109 24.88 5.42 4.20
N LYS A 110 24.54 6.38 3.33
CA LYS A 110 24.96 7.78 3.46
C LYS A 110 24.39 8.41 4.74
N MET A 111 23.08 8.24 4.98
CA MET A 111 22.43 8.78 6.19
C MET A 111 23.02 8.18 7.48
N THR A 112 23.35 6.88 7.49
CA THR A 112 23.88 6.22 8.68
C THR A 112 25.25 6.77 9.09
N LEU A 113 26.12 7.09 8.14
CA LEU A 113 27.43 7.68 8.43
C LEU A 113 27.29 9.11 8.99
N GLU A 114 26.45 9.94 8.42
CA GLU A 114 26.19 11.30 8.90
C GLU A 114 25.47 11.30 10.25
N SER A 115 24.51 10.40 10.46
CA SER A 115 23.76 10.30 11.72
C SER A 115 24.57 9.72 12.88
N LEU A 116 25.56 8.88 12.62
CA LEU A 116 26.48 8.37 13.66
C LEU A 116 27.38 9.49 14.25
N PHE A 117 27.68 10.50 13.44
CA PHE A 117 28.49 11.65 13.91
C PHE A 117 27.63 12.77 14.52
N SER A 118 26.32 12.76 14.31
CA SER A 118 25.41 13.87 14.70
C SER A 118 24.47 13.55 15.86
N ARG A 119 24.46 12.33 16.41
CA ARG A 119 23.58 12.02 17.55
C ARG A 119 24.21 12.52 18.85
N PRO A 120 23.67 13.60 19.46
CA PRO A 120 23.76 13.77 20.90
C PRO A 120 23.01 12.58 21.52
N GLN A 121 23.57 11.96 22.54
CA GLN A 121 22.87 11.04 23.42
C GLN A 121 21.76 11.83 24.16
N ALA A 122 20.62 12.02 23.49
CA ALA A 122 19.46 12.62 24.08
C ALA A 122 18.37 11.57 24.10
N ASP A 123 18.06 11.15 25.30
CA ASP A 123 16.87 10.43 25.79
C ASP A 123 16.07 9.64 24.74
N SER A 124 16.34 8.34 24.70
CA SER A 124 15.65 7.33 23.89
C SER A 124 14.18 7.08 24.31
N ASP A 125 13.57 7.97 25.08
CA ASP A 125 12.42 7.59 25.88
C ASP A 125 11.05 7.86 25.29
N LYS A 126 10.91 8.40 24.06
CA LYS A 126 9.55 8.65 23.54
C LYS A 126 9.44 8.61 22.01
N THR A 127 9.89 7.53 21.38
CA THR A 127 9.59 7.29 19.97
C THR A 127 8.33 6.42 19.84
N LEU A 128 7.26 6.97 19.30
CA LEU A 128 6.05 6.22 18.97
C LEU A 128 6.23 5.56 17.59
N LYS A 129 6.38 4.25 17.60
CA LYS A 129 6.47 3.45 16.38
C LYS A 129 5.09 3.08 15.87
N LEU A 130 4.86 3.25 14.58
CA LEU A 130 3.55 3.07 13.95
C LEU A 130 3.65 2.11 12.76
N ILE A 131 2.64 1.25 12.65
CA ILE A 131 2.34 0.46 11.45
C ILE A 131 1.02 0.97 10.89
N ILE A 132 1.00 1.35 9.62
CA ILE A 132 -0.17 1.97 8.98
C ILE A 132 -0.74 1.02 7.94
N LYS A 133 -2.04 0.75 8.04
CA LYS A 133 -2.80 -0.02 7.05
C LYS A 133 -4.04 0.75 6.62
N ALA A 134 -4.29 0.80 5.30
CA ALA A 134 -5.48 1.43 4.76
C ALA A 134 -6.05 0.61 3.58
N ASP A 135 -7.25 0.94 3.15
CA ASP A 135 -7.93 0.31 2.00
C ASP A 135 -7.36 0.76 0.66
N THR A 136 -6.85 2.00 0.58
CA THR A 136 -6.27 2.57 -0.65
C THR A 136 -4.86 3.12 -0.44
N GLN A 137 -4.11 3.20 -1.52
CA GLN A 137 -2.74 3.72 -1.50
C GLN A 137 -2.72 5.22 -1.14
N GLY A 138 -3.65 6.01 -1.69
CA GLY A 138 -3.74 7.44 -1.38
C GLY A 138 -4.03 7.71 0.11
N SER A 139 -4.83 6.86 0.76
CA SER A 139 -5.08 6.94 2.21
C SER A 139 -3.82 6.68 3.03
N VAL A 140 -3.03 5.66 2.64
CA VAL A 140 -1.75 5.35 3.29
C VAL A 140 -0.81 6.54 3.21
N GLU A 141 -0.61 7.08 2.02
CA GLU A 141 0.28 8.23 1.78
C GLU A 141 -0.16 9.46 2.56
N ALA A 142 -1.45 9.80 2.54
CA ALA A 142 -1.98 10.94 3.27
C ALA A 142 -1.79 10.82 4.79
N ILE A 143 -1.95 9.63 5.35
CA ILE A 143 -1.75 9.37 6.79
C ILE A 143 -0.25 9.47 7.13
N VAL A 144 0.62 8.85 6.33
CA VAL A 144 2.08 8.93 6.53
C VAL A 144 2.54 10.39 6.48
N ASP A 145 2.11 11.15 5.49
CA ASP A 145 2.44 12.56 5.36
C ASP A 145 1.92 13.39 6.54
N SER A 146 0.71 13.10 7.01
CA SER A 146 0.13 13.78 8.16
C SER A 146 0.92 13.50 9.44
N ILE A 147 1.32 12.25 9.65
CA ILE A 147 2.13 11.85 10.80
C ILE A 147 3.52 12.51 10.76
N ASN A 148 4.16 12.55 9.59
CA ASN A 148 5.47 13.19 9.41
C ASN A 148 5.44 14.71 9.62
N LYS A 149 4.28 15.35 9.48
CA LYS A 149 4.07 16.79 9.72
C LYS A 149 3.77 17.12 11.18
N ILE A 150 3.51 16.10 12.03
CA ILE A 150 3.28 16.33 13.45
C ILE A 150 4.62 16.58 14.13
N GLU A 151 4.91 17.84 14.37
CA GLU A 151 6.06 18.25 15.20
C GLU A 151 5.62 18.24 16.66
N SER A 152 6.26 17.42 17.48
CA SER A 152 6.02 17.36 18.91
C SER A 152 7.34 17.30 19.67
N ASP A 153 7.53 18.24 20.59
CA ASP A 153 8.70 18.29 21.47
C ASP A 153 8.77 17.10 22.45
N LYS A 154 7.67 16.36 22.61
CA LYS A 154 7.54 15.31 23.62
C LYS A 154 7.65 13.89 23.07
N VAL A 155 7.29 13.67 21.80
CA VAL A 155 7.21 12.34 21.20
C VAL A 155 7.58 12.42 19.72
N GLN A 156 8.56 11.64 19.30
CA GLN A 156 8.88 11.46 17.88
C GLN A 156 8.04 10.30 17.33
N SER A 157 7.42 10.48 16.18
CA SER A 157 6.70 9.41 15.47
C SER A 157 7.62 8.77 14.41
N GLU A 158 7.64 7.45 14.36
CA GLU A 158 8.37 6.68 13.36
C GLU A 158 7.44 5.68 12.69
N VAL A 159 7.27 5.75 11.38
CA VAL A 159 6.51 4.76 10.62
C VAL A 159 7.42 3.59 10.27
N VAL A 160 7.23 2.48 10.98
CA VAL A 160 8.01 1.23 10.79
C VAL A 160 7.58 0.52 9.50
N HIS A 161 6.27 0.47 9.24
CA HIS A 161 5.71 -0.16 8.06
C HIS A 161 4.40 0.52 7.64
N SER A 162 4.17 0.60 6.35
CA SER A 162 2.91 1.07 5.78
C SER A 162 2.49 0.18 4.61
N GLY A 163 1.19 -0.02 4.42
CA GLY A 163 0.71 -0.84 3.31
C GLY A 163 -0.80 -0.82 3.13
N VAL A 164 -1.24 -1.27 1.97
CA VAL A 164 -2.65 -1.35 1.58
C VAL A 164 -3.19 -2.74 1.85
N GLY A 165 -4.43 -2.81 2.34
CA GLY A 165 -5.16 -4.05 2.58
C GLY A 165 -5.55 -4.28 4.03
N SER A 166 -5.89 -5.55 4.35
CA SER A 166 -6.25 -5.96 5.71
C SER A 166 -5.04 -6.02 6.64
N ILE A 167 -5.31 -5.91 7.92
CA ILE A 167 -4.32 -6.15 8.98
C ILE A 167 -4.15 -7.66 9.11
N SER A 168 -2.93 -8.15 8.89
CA SER A 168 -2.57 -9.57 8.90
C SER A 168 -1.88 -9.99 10.20
N GLU A 169 -1.75 -11.30 10.41
CA GLU A 169 -0.96 -11.85 11.52
C GLU A 169 0.50 -11.40 11.48
N SER A 170 1.08 -11.25 10.29
CA SER A 170 2.45 -10.75 10.12
C SER A 170 2.60 -9.31 10.61
N ASP A 171 1.59 -8.47 10.40
CA ASP A 171 1.59 -7.10 10.89
C ASP A 171 1.53 -7.06 12.43
N ALA A 172 0.75 -7.97 13.04
CA ALA A 172 0.69 -8.10 14.50
C ALA A 172 2.02 -8.57 15.09
N MET A 173 2.68 -9.54 14.46
CA MET A 173 4.03 -10.00 14.86
C MET A 173 5.06 -8.88 14.72
N LEU A 174 5.03 -8.12 13.63
CA LEU A 174 5.93 -6.98 13.43
C LEU A 174 5.69 -5.89 14.47
N ALA A 175 4.42 -5.61 14.80
CA ALA A 175 4.07 -4.64 15.82
C ALA A 175 4.60 -5.05 17.19
N SER A 176 4.45 -6.32 17.57
CA SER A 176 4.98 -6.86 18.81
C SER A 176 6.52 -6.77 18.86
N ALA A 177 7.19 -7.22 17.80
CA ALA A 177 8.66 -7.20 17.72
C ALA A 177 9.26 -5.80 17.75
N SER A 178 8.52 -4.79 17.27
CA SER A 178 9.00 -3.40 17.17
C SER A 178 8.46 -2.51 18.31
N ASP A 179 7.60 -3.02 19.18
CA ASP A 179 6.80 -2.23 20.14
C ASP A 179 6.03 -1.09 19.45
N ALA A 180 5.40 -1.42 18.30
CA ALA A 180 4.70 -0.48 17.46
C ALA A 180 3.17 -0.58 17.66
N VAL A 181 2.47 0.53 17.37
CA VAL A 181 1.01 0.62 17.36
C VAL A 181 0.53 0.43 15.93
N ILE A 182 -0.48 -0.43 15.71
CA ILE A 182 -1.11 -0.59 14.41
C ILE A 182 -2.25 0.41 14.28
N LEU A 183 -2.20 1.24 13.23
CA LEU A 183 -3.24 2.18 12.83
C LEU A 183 -3.92 1.66 11.56
N GLY A 184 -5.17 1.20 11.69
CA GLY A 184 -5.98 0.74 10.57
C GLY A 184 -7.01 1.79 10.14
N PHE A 185 -6.95 2.26 8.89
CA PHE A 185 -7.92 3.19 8.32
C PHE A 185 -8.75 2.46 7.25
N HIS A 186 -10.04 2.25 7.50
CA HIS A 186 -10.92 1.42 6.67
C HIS A 186 -10.38 0.01 6.36
N ALA A 187 -9.36 -0.43 7.09
CA ALA A 187 -8.74 -1.73 6.92
C ALA A 187 -9.48 -2.80 7.73
N LYS A 188 -9.73 -3.95 7.12
CA LYS A 188 -10.30 -5.11 7.80
C LYS A 188 -9.21 -5.81 8.61
N ILE A 189 -9.62 -6.46 9.68
CA ILE A 189 -8.73 -7.30 10.48
C ILE A 189 -8.96 -8.74 10.04
N ASP A 190 -7.89 -9.45 9.65
CA ASP A 190 -7.98 -10.85 9.24
C ASP A 190 -8.25 -11.76 10.46
N THR A 191 -8.87 -12.91 10.18
CA THR A 191 -9.10 -13.94 11.19
C THR A 191 -7.77 -14.46 11.72
N GLY A 192 -7.62 -14.55 13.05
CA GLY A 192 -6.37 -14.98 13.68
C GLY A 192 -5.52 -13.86 14.28
N VAL A 193 -5.62 -12.64 13.75
CA VAL A 193 -4.86 -11.48 14.27
C VAL A 193 -5.12 -11.26 15.77
N GLY A 194 -6.37 -11.41 16.22
CA GLY A 194 -6.75 -11.25 17.62
C GLY A 194 -6.11 -12.28 18.57
N GLU A 195 -5.88 -13.51 18.11
CA GLU A 195 -5.20 -14.56 18.87
C GLU A 195 -3.69 -14.29 18.94
N VAL A 196 -3.09 -13.90 17.82
CA VAL A 196 -1.68 -13.52 17.76
C VAL A 196 -1.42 -12.29 18.63
N ALA A 197 -2.24 -11.27 18.53
CA ALA A 197 -2.11 -10.05 19.34
C ALA A 197 -2.20 -10.34 20.85
N LYS A 198 -3.08 -11.25 21.27
CA LYS A 198 -3.17 -11.68 22.68
C LYS A 198 -1.96 -12.49 23.12
N ARG A 199 -1.47 -13.40 22.28
CA ARG A 199 -0.32 -14.25 22.58
C ARG A 199 0.96 -13.45 22.70
N GLU A 200 1.16 -12.51 21.80
CA GLU A 200 2.36 -11.68 21.71
C GLU A 200 2.28 -10.39 22.58
N GLY A 201 1.15 -10.17 23.27
CA GLY A 201 0.96 -9.00 24.13
C GLY A 201 0.81 -7.67 23.38
N CYS A 202 0.53 -7.72 22.05
CA CYS A 202 0.34 -6.54 21.22
C CYS A 202 -1.10 -6.01 21.39
N ALA A 203 -1.32 -5.18 22.42
CA ALA A 203 -2.64 -4.69 22.79
C ALA A 203 -3.08 -3.41 22.04
N ARG A 204 -2.34 -2.94 21.05
CA ARG A 204 -2.54 -1.59 20.49
C ARG A 204 -2.88 -1.60 19.02
N CYS A 205 -4.05 -2.14 18.68
CA CYS A 205 -4.64 -1.96 17.35
C CYS A 205 -5.73 -0.88 17.47
N LEU A 206 -5.54 0.28 16.87
CA LEU A 206 -6.50 1.37 16.85
C LEU A 206 -7.22 1.37 15.49
N PRO A 207 -8.48 0.87 15.41
CA PRO A 207 -9.27 1.04 14.21
C PRO A 207 -9.69 2.52 14.08
N CYS A 208 -9.25 3.18 13.05
CA CYS A 208 -9.70 4.51 12.69
C CYS A 208 -10.69 4.41 11.51
N GLY A 209 -11.99 4.47 11.78
CA GLY A 209 -13.05 4.41 10.75
C GLY A 209 -14.37 3.93 11.32
N THR A 210 -15.47 4.43 10.80
CA THR A 210 -16.84 4.35 11.34
C THR A 210 -17.57 3.02 11.13
N GLU A 211 -16.91 1.92 10.80
CA GLU A 211 -17.55 0.61 10.86
C GLU A 211 -17.03 -0.17 12.06
N SER A 212 -17.74 0.09 13.14
CA SER A 212 -17.62 -0.62 14.41
C SER A 212 -17.77 -2.13 14.23
N ILE A 213 -16.85 -2.83 14.82
CA ILE A 213 -17.06 -3.99 15.68
C ILE A 213 -18.56 -4.28 15.99
N SER A 214 -19.30 -4.79 15.04
CA SER A 214 -20.65 -5.28 15.31
C SER A 214 -20.81 -6.79 15.13
N SER A 215 -19.75 -7.58 15.42
CA SER A 215 -19.88 -9.02 15.51
C SER A 215 -18.87 -9.76 16.39
N ALA A 216 -18.31 -9.09 17.39
CA ALA A 216 -17.62 -9.79 18.47
C ALA A 216 -18.25 -9.33 19.78
N GLY A 217 -18.96 -10.27 20.42
CA GLY A 217 -19.79 -10.10 21.59
C GLY A 217 -19.30 -9.13 22.64
N SER A 218 -20.25 -8.39 23.17
CA SER A 218 -20.25 -7.55 24.34
C SER A 218 -19.16 -7.90 25.38
N THR A 219 -18.09 -7.12 25.39
CA THR A 219 -17.39 -6.79 26.61
C THR A 219 -16.72 -5.44 26.40
N SER A 220 -17.38 -4.41 26.92
CA SER A 220 -16.81 -3.11 27.19
C SER A 220 -15.62 -3.28 28.11
N LYS A 221 -14.41 -3.14 27.58
CA LYS A 221 -13.24 -2.77 28.37
C LYS A 221 -12.30 -1.97 27.50
N THR A 222 -12.26 -0.68 27.79
CA THR A 222 -11.16 0.26 27.55
C THR A 222 -9.82 -0.44 27.73
N TRP A 223 -9.02 -0.38 26.68
CA TRP A 223 -7.60 -0.72 26.71
C TRP A 223 -6.80 0.55 26.58
#